data_946ba4db72d1351fefa2d802d3ee00e8
#
_entry.id   946ba4db72d1351fefa2d802d3ee00e8
#
_cell.length_a   1.000
_cell.length_b   1.000
_cell.length_c   1.000
_cell.angle_alpha   90.00
_cell.angle_beta   90.00
_cell.angle_gamma   90.00
#
_symmetry.space_group_name_H-M   'P 1'
#
loop_
_entity.id
_entity.type
_entity.pdbx_description
1 polymer ?
#
loop_
_entity_poly.entity_id
_entity_poly.type
_entity_poly.pdbx_seq_one_letter_code
_entity_poly.pdbx_strand_id
1 'polypeptide(L)'
;DGLTGGLYRKEVLVLGGLPSDGKTALAMFMAMNMARQGKHVLHFSFEMTGEQTAARFFAGYAGVEAARLRIGGLREGDIDRMKRYASGVEKMPYYFTNVSSMSLEALRAEIMLRSRKGECDVVVIDYLHMLAPVSKKNETIESVIRHTITALKRIAVEANCAMLVVSQLNREVLKRAENGFVPMMSDLRDSGAIEFVADCVVIINRPERFEKDLSKYGANGSHLLKLYVLKNRNGSTGIAEVYRNDTYTSFVNPGGNLHFED
;
A
#
# COMPACT_ATOMS: atom_id res chain seq x y z
N ASP A 1 -0.80 -10.19 9.42
CA ASP A 1 -2.10 -10.62 9.99
C ASP A 1 -2.01 -10.95 11.48
N GLY A 2 -0.87 -11.40 12.01
CA GLY A 2 -0.74 -11.78 13.42
C GLY A 2 -1.06 -10.67 14.43
N LEU A 3 -0.81 -9.40 14.08
CA LEU A 3 -1.15 -8.25 14.94
C LEU A 3 -2.51 -7.64 14.61
N THR A 4 -2.82 -7.51 13.32
CA THR A 4 -4.03 -6.79 12.86
C THR A 4 -5.22 -7.71 12.65
N GLY A 5 -5.03 -9.01 12.59
CA GLY A 5 -6.06 -9.97 12.20
C GLY A 5 -6.45 -9.92 10.73
N GLY A 6 -5.84 -9.00 9.95
CA GLY A 6 -6.11 -8.78 8.54
C GLY A 6 -6.74 -7.41 8.26
N LEU A 7 -7.40 -7.29 7.11
CA LEU A 7 -8.10 -6.10 6.66
C LEU A 7 -9.61 -6.36 6.68
N TYR A 8 -10.34 -5.61 7.50
CA TYR A 8 -11.77 -5.84 7.73
C TYR A 8 -12.67 -4.92 6.90
N ARG A 9 -13.84 -5.43 6.51
CA ARG A 9 -14.86 -4.61 5.87
C ARG A 9 -15.30 -3.46 6.78
N LYS A 10 -15.62 -2.32 6.17
CA LYS A 10 -16.04 -1.07 6.85
C LYS A 10 -14.92 -0.41 7.64
N GLU A 11 -13.68 -0.90 7.53
CA GLU A 11 -12.51 -0.32 8.17
C GLU A 11 -11.59 0.38 7.18
N VAL A 12 -10.86 1.36 7.70
CA VAL A 12 -9.82 2.09 6.99
C VAL A 12 -8.49 1.78 7.66
N LEU A 13 -7.60 1.09 6.92
CA LEU A 13 -6.21 0.93 7.25
C LEU A 13 -5.39 1.98 6.52
N VAL A 14 -4.59 2.75 7.25
CA VAL A 14 -3.63 3.70 6.67
C VAL A 14 -2.24 3.11 6.70
N LEU A 15 -1.60 3.04 5.53
CA LEU A 15 -0.23 2.58 5.34
C LEU A 15 0.69 3.78 5.09
N GLY A 16 1.47 4.16 6.11
CA GLY A 16 2.40 5.27 6.09
C GLY A 16 3.84 4.86 5.80
N GLY A 17 4.65 5.79 5.32
CA GLY A 17 6.09 5.62 5.13
C GLY A 17 6.72 6.80 4.39
N LEU A 18 8.03 6.92 4.45
CA LEU A 18 8.77 7.93 3.68
C LEU A 18 8.71 7.64 2.16
N PRO A 19 9.00 8.62 1.33
CA PRO A 19 9.21 8.37 -0.11
C PRO A 19 10.21 7.24 -0.32
N SER A 20 9.92 6.35 -1.26
CA SER A 20 10.75 5.17 -1.61
C SER A 20 10.86 4.07 -0.53
N ASP A 21 10.06 4.09 0.53
CA ASP A 21 10.00 2.99 1.51
C ASP A 21 9.22 1.76 1.02
N GLY A 22 8.65 1.82 -0.17
CA GLY A 22 7.92 0.68 -0.74
C GLY A 22 6.43 0.62 -0.38
N LYS A 23 5.81 1.73 0.07
CA LYS A 23 4.37 1.79 0.39
C LYS A 23 3.47 1.25 -0.72
N THR A 24 3.60 1.84 -1.92
CA THR A 24 2.87 1.41 -3.12
C THR A 24 3.10 -0.06 -3.43
N ALA A 25 4.36 -0.51 -3.34
CA ALA A 25 4.71 -1.91 -3.60
C ALA A 25 4.06 -2.87 -2.60
N LEU A 26 4.11 -2.54 -1.30
CA LEU A 26 3.47 -3.35 -0.27
C LEU A 26 1.94 -3.33 -0.41
N ALA A 27 1.33 -2.16 -0.67
CA ALA A 27 -0.10 -2.05 -0.90
C ALA A 27 -0.55 -2.88 -2.12
N MET A 28 0.20 -2.82 -3.22
CA MET A 28 -0.06 -3.64 -4.41
C MET A 28 0.09 -5.14 -4.12
N PHE A 29 1.14 -5.54 -3.40
CA PHE A 29 1.36 -6.94 -3.03
C PHE A 29 0.21 -7.48 -2.16
N MET A 30 -0.23 -6.71 -1.16
CA MET A 30 -1.39 -7.07 -0.34
C MET A 30 -2.66 -7.20 -1.19
N ALA A 31 -2.93 -6.21 -2.03
CA ALA A 31 -4.08 -6.17 -2.92
C ALA A 31 -4.08 -7.34 -3.92
N MET A 32 -2.93 -7.68 -4.48
CA MET A 32 -2.75 -8.79 -5.40
C MET A 32 -3.03 -10.14 -4.72
N ASN A 33 -2.53 -10.32 -3.49
CA ASN A 33 -2.79 -11.55 -2.73
C ASN A 33 -4.28 -11.70 -2.37
N MET A 34 -4.97 -10.61 -2.08
CA MET A 34 -6.43 -10.63 -1.87
C MET A 34 -7.18 -10.98 -3.16
N ALA A 35 -6.77 -10.42 -4.30
CA ALA A 35 -7.37 -10.76 -5.60
C ALA A 35 -7.14 -12.22 -5.99
N ARG A 36 -5.97 -12.79 -5.69
CA ARG A 36 -5.68 -14.24 -5.85
C ARG A 36 -6.64 -15.12 -5.05
N GLN A 37 -7.11 -14.63 -3.91
CA GLN A 37 -8.10 -15.31 -3.07
C GLN A 37 -9.55 -15.05 -3.53
N GLY A 38 -9.74 -14.45 -4.71
CA GLY A 38 -11.05 -14.16 -5.28
C GLY A 38 -11.74 -12.91 -4.71
N LYS A 39 -11.02 -12.06 -3.96
CA LYS A 39 -11.57 -10.78 -3.50
C LYS A 39 -11.52 -9.74 -4.60
N HIS A 40 -12.63 -9.03 -4.81
CA HIS A 40 -12.69 -7.93 -5.76
C HIS A 40 -11.97 -6.70 -5.22
N VAL A 41 -10.88 -6.32 -5.88
CA VAL A 41 -10.04 -5.19 -5.50
C VAL A 41 -10.21 -4.05 -6.48
N LEU A 42 -10.56 -2.86 -5.98
CA LEU A 42 -10.55 -1.61 -6.73
C LEU A 42 -9.31 -0.81 -6.31
N HIS A 43 -8.39 -0.58 -7.22
CA HIS A 43 -7.16 0.18 -6.93
C HIS A 43 -7.15 1.49 -7.71
N PHE A 44 -7.24 2.60 -6.99
CA PHE A 44 -7.13 3.96 -7.53
C PHE A 44 -5.72 4.49 -7.27
N SER A 45 -4.96 4.68 -8.35
CA SER A 45 -3.60 5.25 -8.30
C SER A 45 -3.58 6.65 -8.87
N PHE A 46 -3.05 7.59 -8.10
CA PHE A 46 -2.94 9.01 -8.46
C PHE A 46 -1.49 9.40 -8.83
N GLU A 47 -0.52 8.52 -8.62
CA GLU A 47 0.90 8.81 -8.84
C GLU A 47 1.46 8.09 -10.07
N MET A 48 1.07 6.83 -10.28
CA MET A 48 1.65 5.98 -11.30
C MET A 48 0.76 5.88 -12.54
N THR A 49 1.39 5.84 -13.74
CA THR A 49 0.66 5.53 -14.97
C THR A 49 0.15 4.09 -14.98
N GLY A 50 -0.89 3.81 -15.78
CA GLY A 50 -1.42 2.46 -15.94
C GLY A 50 -0.35 1.46 -16.39
N GLU A 51 0.52 1.86 -17.32
CA GLU A 51 1.63 1.04 -17.82
C GLU A 51 2.65 0.71 -16.73
N GLN A 52 3.03 1.70 -15.91
CA GLN A 52 3.97 1.48 -14.79
C GLN A 52 3.39 0.53 -13.75
N THR A 53 2.10 0.67 -13.46
CA THR A 53 1.41 -0.20 -12.50
C THR A 53 1.24 -1.59 -13.06
N ALA A 54 0.83 -1.74 -14.32
CA ALA A 54 0.73 -3.02 -15.00
C ALA A 54 2.09 -3.74 -15.02
N ALA A 55 3.17 -3.03 -15.36
CA ALA A 55 4.52 -3.59 -15.36
C ALA A 55 4.92 -4.10 -13.97
N ARG A 56 4.66 -3.35 -12.90
CA ARG A 56 4.93 -3.79 -11.53
C ARG A 56 4.06 -4.97 -11.11
N PHE A 57 2.79 -4.94 -11.49
CA PHE A 57 1.85 -6.02 -11.20
C PHE A 57 2.30 -7.33 -11.87
N PHE A 58 2.59 -7.27 -13.18
CA PHE A 58 3.12 -8.43 -13.92
C PHE A 58 4.47 -8.90 -13.38
N ALA A 59 5.36 -7.98 -13.08
CA ALA A 59 6.66 -8.29 -12.51
C ALA A 59 6.51 -9.06 -11.18
N GLY A 60 5.65 -8.54 -10.28
CA GLY A 60 5.37 -9.18 -9.00
C GLY A 60 4.72 -10.56 -9.14
N TYR A 61 3.83 -10.71 -10.13
CA TYR A 61 3.12 -11.96 -10.35
C TYR A 61 3.96 -13.04 -11.03
N ALA A 62 4.78 -12.64 -12.01
CA ALA A 62 5.63 -13.56 -12.78
C ALA A 62 7.04 -13.73 -12.20
N GLY A 63 7.37 -13.07 -11.09
CA GLY A 63 8.71 -13.09 -10.52
C GLY A 63 9.77 -12.50 -11.45
N VAL A 64 9.40 -11.51 -12.29
CA VAL A 64 10.27 -10.81 -13.24
C VAL A 64 10.59 -9.42 -12.72
N GLU A 65 11.80 -8.93 -12.94
CA GLU A 65 12.21 -7.59 -12.50
C GLU A 65 11.49 -6.50 -13.32
N ALA A 66 10.71 -5.64 -12.65
CA ALA A 66 9.92 -4.59 -13.31
C ALA A 66 10.77 -3.61 -14.15
N ALA A 67 12.02 -3.34 -13.72
CA ALA A 67 12.95 -2.51 -14.48
C ALA A 67 13.24 -3.10 -15.86
N ARG A 68 13.37 -4.42 -15.97
CA ARG A 68 13.65 -5.10 -17.24
C ARG A 68 12.50 -5.01 -18.23
N LEU A 69 11.26 -5.06 -17.73
CA LEU A 69 10.09 -4.83 -18.56
C LEU A 69 10.11 -3.45 -19.22
N ARG A 70 10.59 -2.45 -18.49
CA ARG A 70 10.60 -1.06 -18.95
C ARG A 70 11.72 -0.76 -19.95
N ILE A 71 12.91 -1.37 -19.78
CA ILE A 71 14.09 -1.11 -20.63
C ILE A 71 14.29 -2.15 -21.74
N GLY A 72 13.41 -3.18 -21.83
CA GLY A 72 13.55 -4.25 -22.82
C GLY A 72 14.62 -5.29 -22.49
N GLY A 73 15.15 -5.31 -21.26
CA GLY A 73 16.23 -6.22 -20.83
C GLY A 73 15.73 -7.55 -20.26
N LEU A 74 14.69 -8.14 -20.83
CA LEU A 74 14.17 -9.45 -20.40
C LEU A 74 15.20 -10.55 -20.63
N ARG A 75 15.32 -11.47 -19.67
CA ARG A 75 16.16 -12.66 -19.78
C ARG A 75 15.43 -13.76 -20.52
N GLU A 76 16.19 -14.73 -21.01
CA GLU A 76 15.64 -15.99 -21.51
C GLU A 76 14.75 -16.62 -20.43
N GLY A 77 13.53 -17.01 -20.79
CA GLY A 77 12.53 -17.56 -19.87
C GLY A 77 11.64 -16.52 -19.15
N ASP A 78 11.99 -15.24 -19.10
CA ASP A 78 11.12 -14.20 -18.51
C ASP A 78 9.79 -14.10 -19.26
N ILE A 79 9.84 -14.14 -20.59
CA ILE A 79 8.66 -14.08 -21.47
C ILE A 79 7.76 -15.31 -21.24
N ASP A 80 8.35 -16.48 -21.09
CA ASP A 80 7.58 -17.71 -20.90
C ASP A 80 6.95 -17.77 -19.51
N ARG A 81 7.64 -17.25 -18.49
CA ARG A 81 7.02 -17.06 -17.16
C ARG A 81 5.84 -16.09 -17.25
N MET A 82 6.02 -14.93 -17.87
CA MET A 82 4.95 -13.96 -18.07
C MET A 82 3.75 -14.54 -18.81
N LYS A 83 3.96 -15.32 -19.89
CA LYS A 83 2.90 -15.99 -20.63
C LYS A 83 2.14 -17.01 -19.75
N ARG A 84 2.86 -17.82 -18.97
CA ARG A 84 2.24 -18.80 -18.06
C ARG A 84 1.30 -18.14 -17.06
N TYR A 85 1.68 -16.98 -16.55
CA TYR A 85 0.89 -16.25 -15.55
C TYR A 85 -0.16 -15.31 -16.14
N ALA A 86 -0.06 -14.95 -17.42
CA ALA A 86 -0.97 -13.98 -18.06
C ALA A 86 -2.44 -14.39 -17.95
N SER A 87 -2.78 -15.65 -18.19
CA SER A 87 -4.15 -16.17 -18.10
C SER A 87 -4.71 -16.12 -16.66
N GLY A 88 -3.85 -16.23 -15.65
CA GLY A 88 -4.24 -16.07 -14.26
C GLY A 88 -4.53 -14.60 -13.90
N VAL A 89 -3.72 -13.69 -14.43
CA VAL A 89 -3.89 -12.24 -14.22
C VAL A 89 -5.19 -11.73 -14.84
N GLU A 90 -5.53 -12.17 -16.05
CA GLU A 90 -6.78 -11.78 -16.74
C GLU A 90 -8.04 -12.16 -15.93
N LYS A 91 -7.99 -13.26 -15.21
CA LYS A 91 -9.12 -13.76 -14.39
C LYS A 91 -9.18 -13.18 -12.99
N MET A 92 -8.13 -12.44 -12.57
CA MET A 92 -8.13 -11.84 -11.24
C MET A 92 -9.16 -10.72 -11.14
N PRO A 93 -9.96 -10.68 -10.08
CA PRO A 93 -10.90 -9.59 -9.83
C PRO A 93 -10.16 -8.34 -9.28
N TYR A 94 -9.20 -7.84 -10.06
CA TYR A 94 -8.37 -6.68 -9.74
C TYR A 94 -8.60 -5.59 -10.78
N TYR A 95 -9.25 -4.51 -10.35
CA TYR A 95 -9.62 -3.38 -11.19
C TYR A 95 -8.72 -2.20 -10.85
N PHE A 96 -7.85 -1.86 -11.78
CA PHE A 96 -6.93 -0.74 -11.62
C PHE A 96 -7.43 0.47 -12.40
N THR A 97 -7.48 1.62 -11.72
CA THR A 97 -7.83 2.90 -12.32
C THR A 97 -6.71 3.90 -12.07
N ASN A 98 -6.04 4.32 -13.15
CA ASN A 98 -5.13 5.45 -13.10
C ASN A 98 -5.95 6.74 -13.17
N VAL A 99 -5.72 7.64 -12.23
CA VAL A 99 -6.50 8.87 -12.13
C VAL A 99 -5.57 10.04 -11.97
N SER A 100 -5.55 10.92 -12.96
CA SER A 100 -4.83 12.20 -12.88
C SER A 100 -5.53 13.20 -11.94
N SER A 101 -6.87 13.14 -11.89
CA SER A 101 -7.72 13.88 -10.96
C SER A 101 -9.08 13.20 -10.85
N MET A 102 -9.58 13.04 -9.62
CA MET A 102 -10.91 12.48 -9.35
C MET A 102 -11.48 13.18 -8.11
N SER A 103 -12.73 13.61 -8.17
CA SER A 103 -13.40 14.13 -6.98
C SER A 103 -13.83 12.99 -6.04
N LEU A 104 -14.05 13.32 -4.77
CA LEU A 104 -14.58 12.35 -3.80
C LEU A 104 -15.95 11.81 -4.21
N GLU A 105 -16.78 12.63 -4.87
CA GLU A 105 -18.09 12.25 -5.37
C GLU A 105 -17.98 11.23 -6.51
N ALA A 106 -17.06 11.46 -7.46
CA ALA A 106 -16.80 10.53 -8.55
C ALA A 106 -16.23 9.19 -8.03
N LEU A 107 -15.28 9.26 -7.09
CA LEU A 107 -14.73 8.08 -6.42
C LEU A 107 -15.84 7.28 -5.71
N ARG A 108 -16.70 7.97 -4.93
CA ARG A 108 -17.84 7.33 -4.25
C ARG A 108 -18.78 6.68 -5.25
N ALA A 109 -19.12 7.37 -6.35
CA ALA A 109 -20.01 6.83 -7.37
C ALA A 109 -19.48 5.53 -7.98
N GLU A 110 -18.19 5.48 -8.34
CA GLU A 110 -17.56 4.26 -8.89
C GLU A 110 -17.55 3.12 -7.88
N ILE A 111 -17.14 3.38 -6.63
CA ILE A 111 -17.12 2.37 -5.57
C ILE A 111 -18.53 1.82 -5.32
N MET A 112 -19.55 2.68 -5.24
CA MET A 112 -20.93 2.27 -5.01
C MET A 112 -21.50 1.48 -6.18
N LEU A 113 -21.15 1.85 -7.41
CA LEU A 113 -21.54 1.10 -8.61
C LEU A 113 -20.99 -0.34 -8.57
N ARG A 114 -19.72 -0.50 -8.25
CA ARG A 114 -19.06 -1.80 -8.13
C ARG A 114 -19.57 -2.61 -6.94
N SER A 115 -19.80 -1.97 -5.79
CA SER A 115 -20.36 -2.62 -4.61
C SER A 115 -21.74 -3.22 -4.88
N ARG A 116 -22.63 -2.49 -5.59
CA ARG A 116 -23.96 -3.00 -5.97
C ARG A 116 -23.92 -4.23 -6.88
N LYS A 117 -22.85 -4.39 -7.65
CA LYS A 117 -22.59 -5.58 -8.50
C LYS A 117 -21.94 -6.72 -7.73
N GLY A 118 -21.57 -6.54 -6.46
CA GLY A 118 -20.80 -7.50 -5.70
C GLY A 118 -19.31 -7.52 -6.07
N GLU A 119 -18.81 -6.48 -6.75
CA GLU A 119 -17.45 -6.38 -7.27
C GLU A 119 -16.58 -5.43 -6.46
N CYS A 120 -16.77 -5.34 -5.13
CA CYS A 120 -16.00 -4.43 -4.28
C CYS A 120 -15.83 -5.01 -2.87
N ASP A 121 -14.76 -5.74 -2.66
CA ASP A 121 -14.36 -6.23 -1.34
C ASP A 121 -13.36 -5.30 -0.69
N VAL A 122 -12.40 -4.81 -1.47
CA VAL A 122 -11.28 -3.98 -1.04
C VAL A 122 -11.10 -2.79 -1.97
N VAL A 123 -10.88 -1.63 -1.40
CA VAL A 123 -10.51 -0.41 -2.13
C VAL A 123 -9.12 0.03 -1.69
N VAL A 124 -8.23 0.26 -2.65
CA VAL A 124 -6.89 0.81 -2.43
C VAL A 124 -6.83 2.24 -2.97
N ILE A 125 -6.37 3.17 -2.15
CA ILE A 125 -6.15 4.59 -2.51
C ILE A 125 -4.66 4.90 -2.42
N ASP A 126 -4.00 5.12 -3.53
CA ASP A 126 -2.56 5.44 -3.60
C ASP A 126 -2.33 6.77 -4.33
N TYR A 127 -2.23 7.88 -3.60
CA TYR A 127 -2.20 8.10 -2.16
C TYR A 127 -3.15 9.23 -1.73
N LEU A 128 -3.46 9.28 -0.45
CA LEU A 128 -4.48 10.13 0.17
C LEU A 128 -4.42 11.62 -0.24
N HIS A 129 -3.22 12.23 -0.21
CA HIS A 129 -3.07 13.66 -0.42
C HIS A 129 -3.34 14.11 -1.86
N MET A 130 -3.28 13.21 -2.83
CA MET A 130 -3.63 13.51 -4.23
C MET A 130 -5.15 13.49 -4.48
N LEU A 131 -5.88 12.76 -3.65
CA LEU A 131 -7.34 12.75 -3.68
C LEU A 131 -7.92 14.00 -2.99
N ALA A 132 -7.16 14.61 -2.09
CA ALA A 132 -7.62 15.79 -1.38
C ALA A 132 -7.78 16.97 -2.36
N PRO A 133 -8.95 17.65 -2.37
CA PRO A 133 -9.15 18.82 -3.23
C PRO A 133 -8.16 19.92 -2.86
N VAL A 134 -7.84 20.79 -3.82
CA VAL A 134 -7.05 22.00 -3.55
C VAL A 134 -7.79 22.82 -2.49
N SER A 135 -7.09 23.16 -1.40
CA SER A 135 -7.68 23.92 -0.30
C SER A 135 -8.24 25.25 -0.82
N LYS A 136 -9.48 25.54 -0.47
CA LYS A 136 -10.07 26.85 -0.76
C LYS A 136 -9.41 27.93 0.10
N LYS A 137 -9.55 29.18 -0.33
CA LYS A 137 -9.09 30.34 0.46
C LYS A 137 -9.70 30.27 1.87
N ASN A 138 -8.87 30.05 2.90
CA ASN A 138 -9.22 29.87 4.33
C ASN A 138 -9.36 28.40 4.83
N GLU A 139 -9.06 27.38 4.05
CA GLU A 139 -9.00 26.00 4.55
C GLU A 139 -7.54 25.59 4.81
N THR A 140 -7.29 24.95 5.95
CA THR A 140 -5.99 24.34 6.22
C THR A 140 -5.88 22.98 5.52
N ILE A 141 -4.66 22.58 5.15
CA ILE A 141 -4.42 21.25 4.55
C ILE A 141 -4.94 20.15 5.48
N GLU A 142 -4.74 20.30 6.78
CA GLU A 142 -5.25 19.35 7.78
C GLU A 142 -6.77 19.21 7.72
N SER A 143 -7.52 20.31 7.57
CA SER A 143 -8.99 20.27 7.48
C SER A 143 -9.45 19.54 6.22
N VAL A 144 -8.76 19.75 5.09
CA VAL A 144 -9.04 19.08 3.82
C VAL A 144 -8.76 17.57 3.95
N ILE A 145 -7.64 17.17 4.53
CA ILE A 145 -7.31 15.76 4.77
C ILE A 145 -8.31 15.12 5.72
N ARG A 146 -8.72 15.82 6.78
CA ARG A 146 -9.77 15.36 7.71
C ARG A 146 -11.08 15.09 7.00
N HIS A 147 -11.51 16.01 6.13
CA HIS A 147 -12.71 15.84 5.32
C HIS A 147 -12.58 14.63 4.41
N THR A 148 -11.44 14.50 3.70
CA THR A 148 -11.18 13.42 2.76
C THR A 148 -11.20 12.06 3.44
N ILE A 149 -10.44 11.86 4.52
CA ILE A 149 -10.38 10.55 5.19
C ILE A 149 -11.71 10.19 5.88
N THR A 150 -12.45 11.21 6.38
CA THR A 150 -13.79 10.99 6.93
C THR A 150 -14.77 10.54 5.84
N ALA A 151 -14.70 11.13 4.64
CA ALA A 151 -15.51 10.70 3.50
C ALA A 151 -15.14 9.28 3.08
N LEU A 152 -13.86 8.93 3.01
CA LEU A 152 -13.39 7.58 2.71
C LEU A 152 -13.93 6.55 3.73
N LYS A 153 -13.92 6.88 5.03
CA LYS A 153 -14.50 6.01 6.06
C LYS A 153 -16.01 5.80 5.86
N ARG A 154 -16.75 6.86 5.52
CA ARG A 154 -18.20 6.74 5.21
C ARG A 154 -18.41 5.86 3.99
N ILE A 155 -17.64 6.03 2.93
CA ILE A 155 -17.70 5.20 1.72
C ILE A 155 -17.43 3.73 2.06
N ALA A 156 -16.41 3.43 2.87
CA ALA A 156 -16.10 2.07 3.31
C ALA A 156 -17.29 1.40 4.04
N VAL A 157 -17.97 2.16 4.89
CA VAL A 157 -19.16 1.67 5.61
C VAL A 157 -20.34 1.45 4.67
N GLU A 158 -20.65 2.42 3.79
CA GLU A 158 -21.76 2.37 2.84
C GLU A 158 -21.60 1.25 1.82
N ALA A 159 -20.40 1.11 1.26
CA ALA A 159 -20.07 0.08 0.27
C ALA A 159 -19.80 -1.29 0.89
N ASN A 160 -19.76 -1.41 2.22
CA ASN A 160 -19.40 -2.62 2.94
C ASN A 160 -18.07 -3.22 2.47
N CYS A 161 -17.05 -2.38 2.21
CA CYS A 161 -15.73 -2.79 1.74
C CYS A 161 -14.65 -2.45 2.78
N ALA A 162 -13.50 -3.10 2.66
CA ALA A 162 -12.29 -2.71 3.37
C ALA A 162 -11.55 -1.61 2.58
N MET A 163 -10.87 -0.69 3.26
CA MET A 163 -10.16 0.39 2.60
C MET A 163 -8.71 0.46 3.06
N LEU A 164 -7.78 0.37 2.10
CA LEU A 164 -6.34 0.53 2.30
C LEU A 164 -5.93 1.88 1.69
N VAL A 165 -5.49 2.79 2.54
CA VAL A 165 -5.12 4.15 2.16
C VAL A 165 -3.63 4.36 2.36
N VAL A 166 -2.91 4.67 1.29
CA VAL A 166 -1.48 5.01 1.36
C VAL A 166 -1.31 6.47 1.76
N SER A 167 -0.41 6.75 2.70
CA SER A 167 -0.09 8.10 3.17
C SER A 167 1.42 8.31 3.26
N GLN A 168 1.87 9.56 3.23
CA GLN A 168 3.27 9.92 3.36
C GLN A 168 3.60 10.41 4.77
N LEU A 169 4.83 10.18 5.19
CA LEU A 169 5.38 10.78 6.41
C LEU A 169 5.88 12.20 6.13
N ASN A 170 5.90 13.00 7.20
CA ASN A 170 6.56 14.31 7.19
C ASN A 170 8.06 14.11 7.01
N ARG A 171 8.70 14.92 6.15
CA ARG A 171 10.16 14.86 5.91
C ARG A 171 10.99 15.25 7.14
N GLU A 172 10.41 15.95 8.11
CA GLU A 172 11.08 16.30 9.37
C GLU A 172 11.51 15.08 10.19
N VAL A 173 10.89 13.94 9.97
CA VAL A 173 11.30 12.63 10.50
C VAL A 173 12.78 12.36 10.25
N LEU A 174 13.32 12.75 9.08
CA LEU A 174 14.72 12.53 8.73
C LEU A 174 15.69 13.25 9.67
N LYS A 175 15.31 14.39 10.23
CA LYS A 175 16.13 15.14 11.21
C LYS A 175 16.25 14.41 12.54
N ARG A 176 15.27 13.60 12.91
CA ARG A 176 15.22 12.84 14.17
C ARG A 176 15.91 11.48 14.06
N ALA A 177 16.15 11.01 12.85
CA ALA A 177 16.50 9.62 12.58
C ALA A 177 18.02 9.33 12.57
N GLU A 178 18.87 10.26 13.04
CA GLU A 178 20.33 10.13 12.97
C GLU A 178 20.91 8.89 13.69
N ASN A 179 20.19 8.35 14.68
CA ASN A 179 20.59 7.18 15.49
C ASN A 179 19.55 6.05 15.48
N GLY A 180 18.83 5.90 14.39
CA GLY A 180 17.73 4.94 14.27
C GLY A 180 16.37 5.64 14.28
N PHE A 181 15.43 5.09 13.52
CA PHE A 181 14.12 5.67 13.35
C PHE A 181 13.03 4.76 13.95
N VAL A 182 12.38 5.25 15.00
CA VAL A 182 11.16 4.65 15.53
C VAL A 182 9.97 5.52 15.12
N PRO A 183 9.08 5.02 14.26
CA PRO A 183 7.89 5.75 13.82
C PRO A 183 6.94 6.10 14.96
N MET A 184 6.32 7.28 14.87
CA MET A 184 5.26 7.74 15.77
C MET A 184 4.05 8.23 14.95
N MET A 185 2.87 8.30 15.56
CA MET A 185 1.67 8.81 14.90
C MET A 185 1.87 10.22 14.33
N SER A 186 2.56 11.09 15.08
CA SER A 186 2.88 12.46 14.66
C SER A 186 3.77 12.56 13.42
N ASP A 187 4.40 11.46 12.99
CA ASP A 187 5.21 11.42 11.78
C ASP A 187 4.37 11.37 10.51
N LEU A 188 3.13 10.90 10.60
CA LEU A 188 2.20 10.99 9.48
C LEU A 188 1.88 12.45 9.19
N ARG A 189 1.96 12.80 7.92
CA ARG A 189 1.53 14.11 7.48
C ARG A 189 0.03 14.26 7.76
N ASP A 190 -0.33 15.38 8.40
CA ASP A 190 -1.70 15.66 8.85
C ASP A 190 -2.26 14.60 9.83
N SER A 191 -1.40 14.13 10.74
CA SER A 191 -1.62 12.99 11.64
C SER A 191 -2.88 13.07 12.50
N GLY A 192 -3.26 14.25 13.00
CA GLY A 192 -4.43 14.41 13.86
C GLY A 192 -5.73 13.95 13.20
N ALA A 193 -5.89 14.24 11.90
CA ALA A 193 -7.06 13.81 11.13
C ALA A 193 -7.07 12.28 10.93
N ILE A 194 -5.91 11.72 10.56
CA ILE A 194 -5.74 10.29 10.30
C ILE A 194 -5.92 9.50 11.59
N GLU A 195 -5.29 9.97 12.68
CA GLU A 195 -5.38 9.33 14.00
C GLU A 195 -6.82 9.22 14.48
N PHE A 196 -7.63 10.24 14.26
CA PHE A 196 -9.02 10.24 14.70
C PHE A 196 -9.88 9.23 13.92
N VAL A 197 -9.73 9.15 12.60
CA VAL A 197 -10.66 8.42 11.70
C VAL A 197 -10.22 6.99 11.42
N ALA A 198 -8.92 6.75 11.17
CA ALA A 198 -8.42 5.43 10.78
C ALA A 198 -8.68 4.38 11.88
N ASP A 199 -9.03 3.16 11.46
CA ASP A 199 -9.22 2.03 12.38
C ASP A 199 -7.88 1.35 12.69
N CYS A 200 -7.00 1.30 11.70
CA CYS A 200 -5.65 0.78 11.83
C CYS A 200 -4.65 1.72 11.14
N VAL A 201 -3.49 1.90 11.76
CA VAL A 201 -2.38 2.69 11.20
C VAL A 201 -1.11 1.86 11.26
N VAL A 202 -0.51 1.64 10.11
CA VAL A 202 0.75 0.92 9.95
C VAL A 202 1.77 1.84 9.30
N ILE A 203 2.96 1.96 9.88
CA ILE A 203 4.06 2.72 9.28
C ILE A 203 5.18 1.76 8.89
N ILE A 204 5.63 1.88 7.65
CA ILE A 204 6.79 1.16 7.14
C ILE A 204 8.06 1.89 7.59
N ASN A 205 9.00 1.14 8.15
CA ASN A 205 10.36 1.58 8.38
C ASN A 205 11.33 0.62 7.69
N ARG A 206 12.36 1.19 7.05
CA ARG A 206 13.50 0.49 6.47
C ARG A 206 14.73 0.74 7.35
N PRO A 207 15.15 -0.21 8.19
CA PRO A 207 16.31 -0.03 9.05
C PRO A 207 17.57 0.38 8.29
N GLU A 208 17.78 -0.15 7.08
CA GLU A 208 18.94 0.16 6.23
C GLU A 208 19.14 1.64 5.89
N ARG A 209 18.09 2.46 6.02
CA ARG A 209 18.17 3.91 5.77
C ARG A 209 18.69 4.70 6.96
N PHE A 210 18.63 4.13 8.15
CA PHE A 210 18.84 4.84 9.40
C PHE A 210 19.87 4.18 10.30
N GLU A 211 20.21 2.92 10.04
CA GLU A 211 21.11 2.14 10.86
C GLU A 211 22.34 1.75 10.03
N LYS A 212 23.54 2.03 10.58
CA LYS A 212 24.80 1.69 9.91
C LYS A 212 25.15 0.21 10.05
N ASP A 213 24.78 -0.39 11.17
CA ASP A 213 25.03 -1.81 11.44
C ASP A 213 23.71 -2.59 11.33
N LEU A 214 23.64 -3.42 10.29
CA LEU A 214 22.51 -4.29 10.03
C LEU A 214 22.80 -5.75 10.42
N SER A 215 23.98 -6.06 10.97
CA SER A 215 24.40 -7.43 11.31
C SER A 215 23.45 -8.10 12.31
N LYS A 216 22.85 -7.31 13.22
CA LYS A 216 21.83 -7.77 14.16
C LYS A 216 20.55 -8.34 13.51
N TYR A 217 20.32 -8.07 12.23
CA TYR A 217 19.19 -8.58 11.46
C TYR A 217 19.56 -9.77 10.57
N GLY A 218 20.79 -10.31 10.70
CA GLY A 218 21.30 -11.44 9.92
C GLY A 218 21.64 -11.07 8.47
N ALA A 219 21.82 -12.10 7.65
CA ALA A 219 22.29 -11.96 6.25
C ALA A 219 21.35 -11.12 5.36
N ASN A 220 20.05 -11.09 5.69
CA ASN A 220 19.02 -10.39 4.91
C ASN A 220 18.65 -9.02 5.52
N GLY A 221 19.47 -8.45 6.39
CA GLY A 221 19.18 -7.19 7.08
C GLY A 221 18.88 -6.02 6.15
N SER A 222 19.51 -5.95 4.98
CA SER A 222 19.24 -4.93 3.95
C SER A 222 17.88 -5.06 3.26
N HIS A 223 17.20 -6.21 3.42
CA HIS A 223 15.88 -6.47 2.86
C HIS A 223 14.75 -6.37 3.89
N LEU A 224 15.10 -6.09 5.14
CA LEU A 224 14.14 -6.01 6.24
C LEU A 224 13.27 -4.77 6.13
N LEU A 225 11.97 -4.95 6.27
CA LEU A 225 11.00 -3.91 6.57
C LEU A 225 10.40 -4.17 7.94
N LYS A 226 10.34 -3.14 8.78
CA LYS A 226 9.57 -3.15 10.01
C LYS A 226 8.25 -2.43 9.79
N LEU A 227 7.17 -3.11 10.11
CA LEU A 227 5.81 -2.61 10.03
C LEU A 227 5.36 -2.26 11.44
N TYR A 228 5.34 -0.98 11.76
CA TYR A 228 4.90 -0.48 13.06
C TYR A 228 3.38 -0.30 13.03
N VAL A 229 2.67 -1.17 13.73
CA VAL A 229 1.22 -1.02 13.95
C VAL A 229 1.04 -0.06 15.12
N LEU A 230 0.84 1.22 14.82
CA LEU A 230 0.76 2.29 15.81
C LEU A 230 -0.65 2.48 16.36
N LYS A 231 -1.65 2.09 15.59
CA LYS A 231 -3.05 2.08 15.98
C LYS A 231 -3.72 0.83 15.45
N ASN A 232 -4.53 0.21 16.29
CA ASN A 232 -5.43 -0.87 15.90
C ASN A 232 -6.65 -0.87 16.83
N ARG A 233 -7.82 -0.49 16.33
CA ARG A 233 -9.04 -0.42 17.16
C ARG A 233 -9.53 -1.78 17.60
N ASN A 234 -9.27 -2.83 16.81
CA ASN A 234 -9.84 -4.15 17.03
C ASN A 234 -8.77 -5.21 17.33
N GLY A 235 -7.54 -4.79 17.67
CA GLY A 235 -6.44 -5.69 17.97
C GLY A 235 -5.27 -5.02 18.65
N SER A 236 -4.12 -5.67 18.64
CA SER A 236 -2.92 -5.19 19.29
C SER A 236 -2.13 -4.23 18.42
N THR A 237 -1.38 -3.34 19.05
CA THR A 237 -0.28 -2.59 18.46
C THR A 237 1.02 -3.37 18.60
N GLY A 238 2.04 -3.02 17.82
CA GLY A 238 3.33 -3.72 17.88
C GLY A 238 4.12 -3.58 16.60
N ILE A 239 5.13 -4.41 16.46
CA ILE A 239 6.03 -4.41 15.30
C ILE A 239 5.96 -5.80 14.64
N ALA A 240 5.71 -5.81 13.33
CA ALA A 240 5.88 -6.99 12.51
C ALA A 240 7.07 -6.78 11.58
N GLU A 241 7.78 -7.86 11.29
CA GLU A 241 8.91 -7.86 10.37
C GLU A 241 8.53 -8.62 9.10
N VAL A 242 8.93 -8.08 7.96
CA VAL A 242 8.80 -8.74 6.66
C VAL A 242 10.08 -8.50 5.86
N TYR A 243 10.46 -9.46 5.04
CA TYR A 243 11.56 -9.29 4.09
C TYR A 243 11.00 -9.01 2.71
N ARG A 244 11.65 -8.11 1.99
CA ARG A 244 11.37 -7.79 0.59
C ARG A 244 12.44 -8.38 -0.32
N ASN A 245 12.11 -8.66 -1.57
CA ASN A 245 13.11 -8.86 -2.60
C ASN A 245 13.68 -7.50 -3.07
N ASP A 246 14.77 -7.52 -3.84
CA ASP A 246 15.45 -6.32 -4.36
C ASP A 246 14.55 -5.42 -5.21
N THR A 247 13.61 -6.01 -5.90
CA THR A 247 12.71 -5.31 -6.82
C THR A 247 11.43 -4.81 -6.17
N TYR A 248 11.22 -5.07 -4.88
CA TYR A 248 9.99 -4.74 -4.14
C TYR A 248 8.71 -5.34 -4.74
N THR A 249 8.83 -6.47 -5.40
CA THR A 249 7.69 -7.15 -6.00
C THR A 249 7.16 -8.29 -5.14
N SER A 250 7.93 -8.72 -4.15
CA SER A 250 7.59 -9.80 -3.21
C SER A 250 7.96 -9.45 -1.79
N PHE A 251 7.11 -9.89 -0.85
CA PHE A 251 7.31 -9.73 0.58
C PHE A 251 7.00 -11.06 1.26
N VAL A 252 7.87 -11.48 2.18
CA VAL A 252 7.75 -12.74 2.91
C VAL A 252 7.96 -12.52 4.41
N ASN A 253 7.40 -13.41 5.22
CA ASN A 253 7.64 -13.43 6.66
C ASN A 253 9.08 -13.84 6.98
N PRO A 254 9.60 -13.50 8.16
CA PRO A 254 10.87 -14.06 8.64
C PRO A 254 10.87 -15.60 8.57
N GLY A 255 11.90 -16.17 7.96
CA GLY A 255 12.00 -17.62 7.71
C GLY A 255 11.32 -18.13 6.44
N GLY A 256 10.59 -17.29 5.71
CA GLY A 256 10.05 -17.63 4.40
C GLY A 256 11.10 -17.48 3.29
N ASN A 257 10.95 -18.24 2.21
CA ASN A 257 11.79 -18.11 1.03
C ASN A 257 11.42 -16.84 0.26
N LEU A 258 12.42 -16.02 -0.08
CA LEU A 258 12.26 -14.85 -0.94
C LEU A 258 12.07 -15.21 -2.43
N HIS A 259 12.23 -16.49 -2.75
CA HIS A 259 11.99 -17.00 -4.09
C HIS A 259 10.53 -17.48 -4.17
N PHE A 260 9.84 -17.08 -5.23
CA PHE A 260 8.59 -17.73 -5.61
C PHE A 260 8.96 -19.17 -5.98
N GLU A 261 8.52 -20.12 -5.20
CA GLU A 261 8.51 -21.52 -5.64
C GLU A 261 7.53 -21.62 -6.82
N ASP A 262 7.96 -22.34 -7.83
CA ASP A 262 7.34 -22.60 -9.14
C ASP A 262 5.88 -23.08 -9.08
#